data_80967cd0e81f885d00220a48c8204f5b
#
_entry.id   80967cd0e81f885d00220a48c8204f5b
#
_cell.length_a   1.000
_cell.length_b   1.000
_cell.length_c   1.000
_cell.angle_alpha   90.00
_cell.angle_beta   90.00
_cell.angle_gamma   90.00
#
_symmetry.space_group_name_H-M   'P 1'
#
loop_
_entity.id
_entity.type
_entity.pdbx_description
1 polymer ?
#
loop_
_entity_poly.entity_id
_entity_poly.type
_entity_poly.pdbx_seq_one_letter_code
_entity_poly.pdbx_strand_id
1 'polypeptide(L)'
;MTLLSIDDLVVEHRSPGRPAVRAVAGASLAVNPGEVVGLVGESGCGKSTLARAVCGLNPITAGSIAFDGEPVTPLGLRRRKLTGIQMVFQDPYASLNPRRRVGDQIADGLRTSNDTATSPADLLERVGLPRDFAGRHPHEFSGGQRQRIAIARALAARPRLLIGDEPISALDASAQSQVARLMRDLAVDSGAGLLFISHDLSVVRLIADRIAVMYLGKIVEVGDTAEVWADPRHPYTKALLQAIPKPDGMGVLPAELPGDVPDPANPPGGCRFNPRCPFVMDVCREKEPEFGPVACWLHEPK
;
A
#
# COMPACT_ATOMS: atom_id res chain seq x y z
N MET A 1 3.73 -17.01 -12.42
CA MET A 1 2.85 -17.43 -11.31
C MET A 1 2.63 -16.21 -10.43
N THR A 2 1.39 -15.88 -10.13
CA THR A 2 1.03 -14.73 -9.26
C THR A 2 1.44 -15.03 -7.82
N LEU A 3 2.12 -14.08 -7.16
CA LEU A 3 2.56 -14.21 -5.77
C LEU A 3 1.41 -13.90 -4.79
N LEU A 4 0.72 -12.79 -5.02
CA LEU A 4 -0.45 -12.36 -4.27
C LEU A 4 -1.62 -12.20 -5.25
N SER A 5 -2.75 -12.86 -4.97
CA SER A 5 -4.03 -12.63 -5.64
C SER A 5 -5.06 -12.16 -4.61
N ILE A 6 -5.75 -11.10 -4.93
CA ILE A 6 -6.89 -10.55 -4.18
C ILE A 6 -8.07 -10.55 -5.15
N ASP A 7 -9.14 -11.27 -4.80
CA ASP A 7 -10.29 -11.45 -5.68
C ASP A 7 -11.57 -11.00 -4.96
N ASP A 8 -12.19 -9.95 -5.47
CA ASP A 8 -13.45 -9.36 -5.02
C ASP A 8 -13.52 -9.14 -3.48
N LEU A 9 -12.41 -8.68 -2.92
CA LEU A 9 -12.22 -8.56 -1.47
C LEU A 9 -13.18 -7.57 -0.86
N VAL A 10 -13.90 -8.01 0.19
CA VAL A 10 -14.74 -7.15 1.03
C VAL A 10 -14.25 -7.22 2.47
N VAL A 11 -14.01 -6.05 3.07
CA VAL A 11 -13.67 -5.89 4.49
C VAL A 11 -14.59 -4.86 5.13
N GLU A 12 -15.32 -5.28 6.14
CA GLU A 12 -16.23 -4.42 6.91
C GLU A 12 -15.67 -4.11 8.29
N HIS A 13 -15.76 -2.83 8.66
CA HIS A 13 -15.55 -2.40 10.04
C HIS A 13 -16.91 -2.18 10.72
N ARG A 14 -17.11 -2.86 11.85
CA ARG A 14 -18.31 -2.74 12.67
C ARG A 14 -17.98 -2.10 14.01
N SER A 15 -18.65 -1.01 14.33
CA SER A 15 -18.58 -0.36 15.64
C SER A 15 -19.95 -0.42 16.31
N PRO A 16 -20.04 -0.68 17.64
CA PRO A 16 -21.31 -0.69 18.35
C PRO A 16 -22.10 0.61 18.12
N GLY A 17 -23.37 0.49 17.74
CA GLY A 17 -24.26 1.64 17.53
C GLY A 17 -24.01 2.45 16.26
N ARG A 18 -23.15 1.99 15.33
CA ARG A 18 -22.93 2.65 14.03
C ARG A 18 -23.17 1.66 12.88
N PRO A 19 -23.57 2.16 11.70
CA PRO A 19 -23.62 1.32 10.49
C PRO A 19 -22.27 0.67 10.21
N ALA A 20 -22.30 -0.53 9.64
CA ALA A 20 -21.09 -1.19 9.16
C ALA A 20 -20.50 -0.40 7.98
N VAL A 21 -19.20 -0.13 8.02
CA VAL A 21 -18.49 0.57 6.94
C VAL A 21 -17.74 -0.46 6.11
N ARG A 22 -18.05 -0.56 4.82
CA ARG A 22 -17.29 -1.37 3.86
C ARG A 22 -16.04 -0.61 3.42
N ALA A 23 -14.97 -0.73 4.22
CA ALA A 23 -13.71 -0.05 3.95
C ALA A 23 -13.02 -0.60 2.68
N VAL A 24 -13.20 -1.89 2.38
CA VAL A 24 -12.90 -2.51 1.08
C VAL A 24 -14.18 -3.14 0.58
N ALA A 25 -14.54 -2.91 -0.68
CA ALA A 25 -15.89 -3.20 -1.18
C ALA A 25 -15.86 -3.89 -2.55
N GLY A 26 -15.16 -5.00 -2.66
CA GLY A 26 -14.96 -5.76 -3.89
C GLY A 26 -13.72 -5.26 -4.65
N ALA A 27 -12.57 -5.26 -3.99
CA ALA A 27 -11.31 -4.90 -4.62
C ALA A 27 -10.59 -6.16 -5.12
N SER A 28 -10.09 -6.11 -6.37
CA SER A 28 -9.26 -7.16 -6.95
C SER A 28 -7.91 -6.60 -7.36
N LEU A 29 -6.83 -7.28 -6.99
CA LEU A 29 -5.46 -6.87 -7.26
C LEU A 29 -4.52 -8.06 -7.25
N ALA A 30 -3.52 -8.05 -8.10
CA ALA A 30 -2.48 -9.07 -8.12
C ALA A 30 -1.08 -8.43 -8.02
N VAL A 31 -0.15 -9.14 -7.36
CA VAL A 31 1.28 -8.81 -7.32
C VAL A 31 2.07 -10.04 -7.72
N ASN A 32 3.04 -9.88 -8.63
CA ASN A 32 3.93 -10.96 -9.07
C ASN A 32 5.25 -10.95 -8.28
N PRO A 33 6.01 -12.05 -8.29
CA PRO A 33 7.36 -12.05 -7.71
C PRO A 33 8.24 -10.98 -8.38
N GLY A 34 8.98 -10.21 -7.59
CA GLY A 34 9.87 -9.15 -8.08
C GLY A 34 9.16 -7.92 -8.65
N GLU A 35 7.83 -7.88 -8.65
CA GLU A 35 7.03 -6.76 -9.14
C GLU A 35 6.77 -5.74 -8.01
N VAL A 36 6.80 -4.47 -8.38
CA VAL A 36 6.41 -3.36 -7.49
C VAL A 36 5.06 -2.80 -7.94
N VAL A 37 4.03 -2.99 -7.12
CA VAL A 37 2.69 -2.44 -7.36
C VAL A 37 2.43 -1.29 -6.41
N GLY A 38 2.18 -0.10 -6.95
CA GLY A 38 1.75 1.06 -6.20
C GLY A 38 0.23 1.06 -5.97
N LEU A 39 -0.23 1.18 -4.73
CA LEU A 39 -1.65 1.36 -4.41
C LEU A 39 -1.87 2.79 -3.92
N VAL A 40 -2.61 3.58 -4.69
CA VAL A 40 -2.82 5.01 -4.44
C VAL A 40 -4.28 5.37 -4.31
N GLY A 41 -4.56 6.54 -3.74
CA GLY A 41 -5.89 7.10 -3.55
C GLY A 41 -5.97 8.03 -2.35
N GLU A 42 -7.06 8.76 -2.21
CA GLU A 42 -7.27 9.70 -1.10
C GLU A 42 -7.20 9.01 0.27
N SER A 43 -6.94 9.80 1.32
CA SER A 43 -6.94 9.29 2.70
C SER A 43 -8.31 8.68 3.05
N GLY A 44 -8.31 7.54 3.77
CA GLY A 44 -9.54 6.86 4.15
C GLY A 44 -10.21 6.02 3.06
N CYS A 45 -9.67 5.91 1.83
CA CYS A 45 -10.30 5.12 0.77
C CYS A 45 -10.18 3.59 0.92
N GLY A 46 -9.48 3.08 1.96
CA GLY A 46 -9.41 1.65 2.28
C GLY A 46 -8.06 0.97 2.06
N LYS A 47 -7.03 1.66 1.60
CA LYS A 47 -5.68 1.11 1.29
C LYS A 47 -5.05 0.33 2.46
N SER A 48 -4.96 0.96 3.63
CA SER A 48 -4.39 0.30 4.83
C SER A 48 -5.26 -0.85 5.33
N THR A 49 -6.58 -0.79 5.12
CA THR A 49 -7.50 -1.89 5.44
C THR A 49 -7.23 -3.10 4.55
N LEU A 50 -7.03 -2.88 3.25
CA LEU A 50 -6.64 -3.93 2.29
C LEU A 50 -5.28 -4.54 2.68
N ALA A 51 -4.26 -3.72 2.95
CA ALA A 51 -2.93 -4.19 3.38
C ALA A 51 -2.99 -5.06 4.65
N ARG A 52 -3.76 -4.63 5.64
CA ARG A 52 -3.95 -5.40 6.88
C ARG A 52 -4.71 -6.71 6.65
N ALA A 53 -5.66 -6.74 5.72
CA ALA A 53 -6.34 -7.98 5.34
C ALA A 53 -5.38 -8.96 4.66
N VAL A 54 -4.47 -8.49 3.78
CA VAL A 54 -3.41 -9.31 3.18
C VAL A 54 -2.47 -9.91 4.24
N CYS A 55 -2.19 -9.15 5.32
CA CYS A 55 -1.43 -9.66 6.46
C CYS A 55 -2.24 -10.57 7.41
N GLY A 56 -3.52 -10.83 7.13
CA GLY A 56 -4.42 -11.58 8.01
C GLY A 56 -4.77 -10.84 9.30
N LEU A 57 -4.51 -9.54 9.39
CA LEU A 57 -4.78 -8.71 10.58
C LEU A 57 -6.23 -8.23 10.65
N ASN A 58 -6.91 -8.13 9.49
CA ASN A 58 -8.33 -7.80 9.41
C ASN A 58 -9.11 -9.04 8.92
N PRO A 59 -10.30 -9.31 9.48
CA PRO A 59 -11.16 -10.37 8.98
C PRO A 59 -11.70 -10.01 7.58
N ILE A 60 -11.77 -11.02 6.70
CA ILE A 60 -12.37 -10.92 5.37
C ILE A 60 -13.87 -11.16 5.53
N THR A 61 -14.70 -10.28 4.96
CA THR A 61 -16.16 -10.42 4.99
C THR A 61 -16.67 -11.21 3.78
N ALA A 62 -16.09 -10.97 2.60
CA ALA A 62 -16.35 -11.70 1.35
C ALA A 62 -15.14 -11.60 0.42
N GLY A 63 -15.14 -12.38 -0.66
CA GLY A 63 -14.00 -12.51 -1.57
C GLY A 63 -12.90 -13.37 -1.01
N SER A 64 -11.71 -13.33 -1.62
CA SER A 64 -10.58 -14.16 -1.21
C SER A 64 -9.25 -13.45 -1.36
N ILE A 65 -8.27 -13.89 -0.58
CA ILE A 65 -6.85 -13.54 -0.74
C ILE A 65 -6.06 -14.85 -0.79
N ALA A 66 -5.23 -15.00 -1.81
CA ALA A 66 -4.27 -16.09 -1.90
C ALA A 66 -2.85 -15.54 -1.95
N PHE A 67 -1.95 -16.13 -1.17
CA PHE A 67 -0.52 -15.85 -1.18
C PHE A 67 0.24 -17.12 -1.53
N ASP A 68 1.01 -17.08 -2.61
CA ASP A 68 1.75 -18.25 -3.13
C ASP A 68 0.84 -19.45 -3.43
N GLY A 69 -0.37 -19.18 -3.91
CA GLY A 69 -1.41 -20.17 -4.18
C GLY A 69 -2.19 -20.65 -2.96
N GLU A 70 -1.76 -20.27 -1.74
CA GLU A 70 -2.42 -20.68 -0.50
C GLU A 70 -3.37 -19.58 0.04
N PRO A 71 -4.57 -19.92 0.51
CA PRO A 71 -5.50 -18.93 1.02
C PRO A 71 -4.99 -18.26 2.30
N VAL A 72 -5.04 -16.93 2.32
CA VAL A 72 -4.76 -16.13 3.51
C VAL A 72 -6.00 -16.13 4.40
N THR A 73 -5.85 -16.69 5.60
CA THR A 73 -6.91 -16.68 6.61
C THR A 73 -6.55 -15.71 7.75
N PRO A 74 -7.54 -15.06 8.37
CA PRO A 74 -7.29 -14.20 9.53
C PRO A 74 -6.46 -14.90 10.59
N LEU A 75 -5.51 -14.18 11.19
CA LEU A 75 -4.67 -14.68 12.27
C LEU A 75 -5.55 -14.95 13.49
N GLY A 76 -6.01 -16.20 13.63
CA GLY A 76 -6.70 -16.66 14.82
C GLY A 76 -5.73 -16.90 16.00
N LEU A 77 -6.27 -17.32 17.16
CA LEU A 77 -5.49 -17.66 18.37
C LEU A 77 -4.41 -18.72 18.13
N ARG A 78 -4.54 -19.55 17.10
CA ARG A 78 -3.49 -20.47 16.62
C ARG A 78 -2.73 -19.78 15.48
N ARG A 79 -1.68 -19.09 15.85
CA ARG A 79 -0.76 -18.35 14.97
C ARG A 79 -0.25 -19.24 13.82
N ARG A 80 -0.89 -19.18 12.64
CA ARG A 80 -0.23 -19.56 11.41
C ARG A 80 0.78 -18.47 11.10
N LYS A 81 2.04 -18.81 11.04
CA LYS A 81 3.11 -17.89 10.67
C LYS A 81 2.95 -17.57 9.18
N LEU A 82 2.42 -16.40 8.85
CA LEU A 82 2.57 -15.83 7.51
C LEU A 82 4.00 -15.28 7.38
N THR A 83 4.98 -16.16 7.42
CA THR A 83 6.40 -15.77 7.43
C THR A 83 6.83 -15.13 6.11
N GLY A 84 6.13 -15.44 5.03
CA GLY A 84 6.43 -14.92 3.69
C GLY A 84 5.92 -13.50 3.42
N ILE A 85 5.06 -12.92 4.29
CA ILE A 85 4.55 -11.56 4.15
C ILE A 85 5.07 -10.71 5.30
N GLN A 86 5.67 -9.58 5.00
CA GLN A 86 6.09 -8.60 6.00
C GLN A 86 5.55 -7.22 5.66
N MET A 87 5.25 -6.45 6.72
CA MET A 87 4.67 -5.11 6.59
C MET A 87 5.56 -4.07 7.28
N VAL A 88 5.83 -2.99 6.55
CA VAL A 88 6.43 -1.76 7.08
C VAL A 88 5.30 -0.77 7.28
N PHE A 89 5.08 -0.37 8.54
CA PHE A 89 3.97 0.49 8.94
C PHE A 89 4.29 1.96 8.74
N GLN A 90 3.25 2.78 8.66
CA GLN A 90 3.30 4.23 8.53
C GLN A 90 4.07 4.91 9.68
N ASP A 91 3.83 4.48 10.93
CA ASP A 91 4.50 5.02 12.10
C ASP A 91 5.64 4.10 12.57
N PRO A 92 6.91 4.49 12.33
CA PRO A 92 8.05 3.72 12.79
C PRO A 92 8.18 3.71 14.32
N TYR A 93 7.62 4.70 15.03
CA TYR A 93 7.62 4.74 16.50
C TYR A 93 6.74 3.63 17.08
N ALA A 94 5.55 3.43 16.53
CA ALA A 94 4.66 2.37 16.96
C ALA A 94 5.16 0.98 16.55
N SER A 95 6.01 0.89 15.53
CA SER A 95 6.51 -0.37 15.00
C SER A 95 7.70 -0.94 15.76
N LEU A 96 8.51 -0.11 16.45
CA LEU A 96 9.70 -0.52 17.19
C LEU A 96 9.45 -0.49 18.69
N ASN A 97 9.88 -1.54 19.40
CA ASN A 97 9.79 -1.56 20.86
C ASN A 97 10.86 -0.61 21.47
N PRO A 98 10.46 0.48 22.16
CA PRO A 98 11.40 1.49 22.66
C PRO A 98 12.35 0.97 23.75
N ARG A 99 11.99 -0.16 24.38
CA ARG A 99 12.77 -0.76 25.48
C ARG A 99 13.80 -1.79 25.01
N ARG A 100 13.84 -2.12 23.71
CA ARG A 100 14.77 -3.11 23.15
C ARG A 100 15.75 -2.43 22.18
N ARG A 101 16.96 -2.95 22.12
CA ARG A 101 17.95 -2.51 21.13
C ARG A 101 17.47 -2.86 19.71
N VAL A 102 17.83 -2.05 18.74
CA VAL A 102 17.39 -2.27 17.37
C VAL A 102 17.95 -3.57 16.78
N GLY A 103 19.18 -3.92 17.12
CA GLY A 103 19.79 -5.19 16.71
C GLY A 103 19.02 -6.42 17.20
N ASP A 104 18.51 -6.40 18.45
CA ASP A 104 17.71 -7.49 19.00
C ASP A 104 16.38 -7.67 18.25
N GLN A 105 15.78 -6.56 17.82
CA GLN A 105 14.52 -6.56 17.08
C GLN A 105 14.69 -7.05 15.64
N ILE A 106 15.82 -6.74 15.01
CA ILE A 106 16.20 -7.28 13.69
C ILE A 106 16.52 -8.78 13.82
N ALA A 107 17.21 -9.19 14.88
CA ALA A 107 17.52 -10.59 15.13
C ALA A 107 16.27 -11.48 15.31
N ASP A 108 15.14 -10.93 15.77
CA ASP A 108 13.86 -11.66 15.81
C ASP A 108 13.41 -12.10 14.40
N GLY A 109 13.58 -11.23 13.40
CA GLY A 109 13.31 -11.55 12.00
C GLY A 109 14.24 -12.64 11.45
N LEU A 110 15.54 -12.53 11.70
CA LEU A 110 16.54 -13.53 11.29
C LEU A 110 16.23 -14.91 11.88
N ARG A 111 15.82 -14.98 13.16
CA ARG A 111 15.37 -16.23 13.77
C ARG A 111 14.13 -16.82 13.10
N THR A 112 13.25 -15.96 12.61
CA THR A 112 12.03 -16.41 11.90
C THR A 112 12.36 -17.02 10.55
N SER A 113 13.36 -16.50 9.84
CA SER A 113 13.82 -17.01 8.54
C SER A 113 14.85 -18.14 8.65
N ASN A 114 15.27 -18.53 9.88
CA ASN A 114 16.39 -19.43 10.15
C ASN A 114 17.71 -18.97 9.49
N ASP A 115 17.87 -17.67 9.29
CA ASP A 115 19.10 -17.12 8.72
C ASP A 115 20.18 -16.99 9.81
N THR A 116 21.18 -17.83 9.71
CA THR A 116 22.35 -17.84 10.61
C THR A 116 23.57 -17.15 10.01
N ALA A 117 23.53 -16.81 8.72
CA ALA A 117 24.67 -16.22 8.01
C ALA A 117 24.65 -14.69 8.07
N THR A 118 23.48 -14.07 8.16
CA THR A 118 23.29 -12.62 8.17
C THR A 118 23.23 -12.11 9.62
N SER A 119 23.96 -11.06 9.94
CA SER A 119 23.87 -10.39 11.24
C SER A 119 22.92 -9.18 11.17
N PRO A 120 22.38 -8.72 12.33
CA PRO A 120 21.64 -7.46 12.39
C PRO A 120 22.44 -6.26 11.87
N ALA A 121 23.76 -6.25 12.08
CA ALA A 121 24.64 -5.21 11.60
C ALA A 121 24.74 -5.18 10.06
N ASP A 122 24.75 -6.35 9.40
CA ASP A 122 24.72 -6.43 7.94
C ASP A 122 23.43 -5.86 7.35
N LEU A 123 22.30 -6.10 8.01
CA LEU A 123 21.01 -5.55 7.57
C LEU A 123 20.92 -4.04 7.79
N LEU A 124 21.53 -3.51 8.86
CA LEU A 124 21.63 -2.06 9.06
C LEU A 124 22.47 -1.42 7.94
N GLU A 125 23.60 -2.01 7.59
CA GLU A 125 24.44 -1.53 6.49
C GLU A 125 23.69 -1.55 5.14
N ARG A 126 22.90 -2.60 4.86
CA ARG A 126 22.06 -2.71 3.65
C ARG A 126 21.02 -1.60 3.55
N VAL A 127 20.51 -1.09 4.68
CA VAL A 127 19.58 0.05 4.69
C VAL A 127 20.29 1.40 4.82
N GLY A 128 21.64 1.43 4.66
CA GLY A 128 22.44 2.64 4.70
C GLY A 128 22.64 3.22 6.10
N LEU A 129 22.67 2.36 7.13
CA LEU A 129 22.95 2.74 8.51
C LEU A 129 24.26 2.09 9.01
N PRO A 130 25.02 2.76 9.88
CA PRO A 130 26.22 2.20 10.49
C PRO A 130 25.95 0.90 11.24
N ARG A 131 26.87 -0.05 11.14
CA ARG A 131 26.77 -1.38 11.77
C ARG A 131 26.70 -1.32 13.31
N ASP A 132 27.38 -0.37 13.92
CA ASP A 132 27.43 -0.15 15.38
C ASP A 132 26.07 0.34 15.95
N PHE A 133 25.14 0.76 15.10
CA PHE A 133 23.79 1.17 15.51
C PHE A 133 22.99 0.01 16.10
N ALA A 134 23.37 -1.24 15.85
CA ALA A 134 22.70 -2.42 16.42
C ALA A 134 22.56 -2.38 17.95
N GLY A 135 23.53 -1.76 18.64
CA GLY A 135 23.54 -1.64 20.10
C GLY A 135 22.64 -0.56 20.67
N ARG A 136 22.10 0.32 19.85
CA ARG A 136 21.30 1.50 20.27
C ARG A 136 19.82 1.20 20.41
N HIS A 137 19.09 2.10 21.08
CA HIS A 137 17.65 2.03 21.27
C HIS A 137 16.91 2.93 20.26
N PRO A 138 15.62 2.64 19.93
CA PRO A 138 14.87 3.41 18.93
C PRO A 138 14.80 4.93 19.18
N HIS A 139 14.79 5.37 20.42
CA HIS A 139 14.71 6.80 20.76
C HIS A 139 15.98 7.60 20.40
N GLU A 140 17.11 6.93 20.13
CA GLU A 140 18.38 7.56 19.75
C GLU A 140 18.47 7.89 18.26
N PHE A 141 17.40 7.63 17.46
CA PHE A 141 17.41 7.77 16.03
C PHE A 141 16.41 8.83 15.51
N SER A 142 16.74 9.46 14.38
CA SER A 142 15.79 10.30 13.64
C SER A 142 14.63 9.47 13.05
N GLY A 143 13.56 10.14 12.62
CA GLY A 143 12.41 9.48 11.97
C GLY A 143 12.82 8.63 10.77
N GLY A 144 13.64 9.18 9.87
CA GLY A 144 14.15 8.45 8.69
C GLY A 144 15.05 7.27 9.03
N GLN A 145 15.88 7.39 10.06
CA GLN A 145 16.70 6.28 10.54
C GLN A 145 15.84 5.16 11.14
N ARG A 146 14.80 5.49 11.92
CA ARG A 146 13.85 4.49 12.45
C ARG A 146 13.10 3.79 11.34
N GLN A 147 12.73 4.51 10.28
CA GLN A 147 12.08 3.91 9.12
C GLN A 147 13.00 2.90 8.42
N ARG A 148 14.26 3.24 8.22
CA ARG A 148 15.27 2.32 7.69
C ARG A 148 15.48 1.09 8.59
N ILE A 149 15.44 1.26 9.91
CA ILE A 149 15.49 0.14 10.88
C ILE A 149 14.25 -0.75 10.76
N ALA A 150 13.04 -0.17 10.61
CA ALA A 150 11.81 -0.92 10.40
C ALA A 150 11.85 -1.74 9.10
N ILE A 151 12.43 -1.19 8.03
CA ILE A 151 12.68 -1.90 6.76
C ILE A 151 13.67 -3.05 6.99
N ALA A 152 14.80 -2.81 7.65
CA ALA A 152 15.79 -3.84 7.96
C ALA A 152 15.18 -5.00 8.76
N ARG A 153 14.31 -4.69 9.73
CA ARG A 153 13.59 -5.69 10.52
C ARG A 153 12.63 -6.53 9.66
N ALA A 154 11.90 -5.89 8.74
CA ALA A 154 11.01 -6.59 7.84
C ALA A 154 11.78 -7.53 6.89
N LEU A 155 12.88 -7.06 6.34
CA LEU A 155 13.76 -7.83 5.45
C LEU A 155 14.47 -9.00 6.15
N ALA A 156 14.72 -8.89 7.46
CA ALA A 156 15.33 -9.96 8.26
C ALA A 156 14.54 -11.28 8.21
N ALA A 157 13.21 -11.19 8.05
CA ALA A 157 12.36 -12.36 7.90
C ALA A 157 12.41 -12.99 6.49
N ARG A 158 13.19 -12.43 5.54
CA ARG A 158 13.29 -12.84 4.13
C ARG A 158 11.90 -13.00 3.49
N PRO A 159 11.09 -11.93 3.47
CA PRO A 159 9.75 -12.01 2.93
C PRO A 159 9.78 -12.26 1.43
N ARG A 160 8.76 -12.98 0.93
CA ARG A 160 8.46 -13.06 -0.50
C ARG A 160 7.58 -11.90 -0.95
N LEU A 161 6.78 -11.32 -0.02
CA LEU A 161 5.99 -10.12 -0.24
C LEU A 161 6.28 -9.10 0.85
N LEU A 162 6.72 -7.91 0.44
CA LEU A 162 6.86 -6.75 1.30
C LEU A 162 5.68 -5.81 1.08
N ILE A 163 5.07 -5.32 2.16
CA ILE A 163 3.99 -4.34 2.09
C ILE A 163 4.48 -3.07 2.80
N GLY A 164 4.46 -1.94 2.10
CA GLY A 164 4.68 -0.63 2.70
C GLY A 164 3.35 0.11 2.85
N ASP A 165 2.85 0.26 4.08
CA ASP A 165 1.63 1.02 4.35
C ASP A 165 2.01 2.46 4.72
N GLU A 166 2.00 3.35 3.73
CA GLU A 166 2.45 4.75 3.83
C GLU A 166 3.83 4.90 4.50
N PRO A 167 4.84 4.12 4.11
CA PRO A 167 6.09 3.97 4.87
C PRO A 167 6.96 5.23 4.87
N ILE A 168 6.58 6.26 4.15
CA ILE A 168 7.35 7.49 3.95
C ILE A 168 6.63 8.77 4.40
N SER A 169 5.35 8.67 4.82
CA SER A 169 4.49 9.83 5.09
C SER A 169 5.00 10.76 6.21
N ALA A 170 5.77 10.22 7.14
CA ALA A 170 6.34 10.99 8.27
C ALA A 170 7.74 11.57 7.97
N LEU A 171 8.23 11.47 6.72
CA LEU A 171 9.56 11.91 6.31
C LEU A 171 9.49 13.19 5.49
N ASP A 172 10.60 13.95 5.47
CA ASP A 172 10.77 15.06 4.53
C ASP A 172 10.86 14.57 3.07
N ALA A 173 10.51 15.44 2.11
CA ALA A 173 10.40 15.09 0.70
C ALA A 173 11.68 14.45 0.11
N SER A 174 12.87 14.87 0.58
CA SER A 174 14.12 14.30 0.10
C SER A 174 14.35 12.89 0.60
N ALA A 175 14.04 12.63 1.87
CA ALA A 175 14.12 11.32 2.49
C ALA A 175 13.05 10.36 1.97
N GLN A 176 11.85 10.85 1.64
CA GLN A 176 10.78 10.04 1.05
C GLN A 176 11.23 9.29 -0.19
N SER A 177 11.78 9.99 -1.18
CA SER A 177 12.24 9.39 -2.43
C SER A 177 13.39 8.39 -2.22
N GLN A 178 14.30 8.69 -1.29
CA GLN A 178 15.42 7.80 -0.97
C GLN A 178 14.95 6.51 -0.30
N VAL A 179 14.03 6.60 0.68
CA VAL A 179 13.51 5.42 1.39
C VAL A 179 12.63 4.57 0.47
N ALA A 180 11.83 5.19 -0.38
CA ALA A 180 11.01 4.47 -1.35
C ALA A 180 11.88 3.67 -2.35
N ARG A 181 12.92 4.30 -2.93
CA ARG A 181 13.88 3.61 -3.80
C ARG A 181 14.59 2.47 -3.06
N LEU A 182 15.07 2.72 -1.84
CA LEU A 182 15.69 1.69 -1.02
C LEU A 182 14.77 0.48 -0.83
N MET A 183 13.49 0.69 -0.52
CA MET A 183 12.52 -0.41 -0.38
C MET A 183 12.34 -1.17 -1.68
N ARG A 184 12.23 -0.47 -2.82
CA ARG A 184 12.15 -1.09 -4.15
C ARG A 184 13.36 -1.95 -4.43
N ASP A 185 14.56 -1.36 -4.33
CA ASP A 185 15.81 -2.04 -4.69
C ASP A 185 16.00 -3.30 -3.83
N LEU A 186 15.78 -3.20 -2.51
CA LEU A 186 15.90 -4.34 -1.60
C LEU A 186 14.85 -5.43 -1.84
N ALA A 187 13.63 -5.08 -2.23
CA ALA A 187 12.59 -6.04 -2.59
C ALA A 187 12.94 -6.74 -3.91
N VAL A 188 13.28 -5.99 -4.95
CA VAL A 188 13.63 -6.51 -6.28
C VAL A 188 14.87 -7.40 -6.21
N ASP A 189 15.93 -6.95 -5.54
CA ASP A 189 17.18 -7.71 -5.36
C ASP A 189 16.97 -9.05 -4.64
N SER A 190 15.99 -9.11 -3.74
CA SER A 190 15.62 -10.34 -3.05
C SER A 190 14.61 -11.21 -3.81
N GLY A 191 14.11 -10.75 -4.94
CA GLY A 191 13.04 -11.39 -5.71
C GLY A 191 11.66 -11.31 -5.05
N ALA A 192 11.49 -10.47 -4.02
CA ALA A 192 10.22 -10.27 -3.36
C ALA A 192 9.31 -9.33 -4.16
N GLY A 193 8.00 -9.58 -4.16
CA GLY A 193 7.01 -8.59 -4.59
C GLY A 193 6.90 -7.46 -3.59
N LEU A 194 6.59 -6.25 -4.05
CA LEU A 194 6.35 -5.07 -3.20
C LEU A 194 4.97 -4.49 -3.49
N LEU A 195 4.10 -4.44 -2.48
CA LEU A 195 2.88 -3.63 -2.48
C LEU A 195 3.17 -2.33 -1.73
N PHE A 196 3.32 -1.23 -2.48
CA PHE A 196 3.67 0.08 -1.93
C PHE A 196 2.45 1.01 -1.89
N ILE A 197 1.97 1.30 -0.70
CA ILE A 197 0.81 2.17 -0.47
C ILE A 197 1.29 3.58 -0.17
N SER A 198 0.79 4.55 -0.93
CA SER A 198 1.08 5.96 -0.71
C SER A 198 -0.06 6.84 -1.21
N HIS A 199 -0.19 8.01 -0.63
CA HIS A 199 -0.99 9.11 -1.20
C HIS A 199 -0.14 10.02 -2.12
N ASP A 200 1.19 9.88 -2.10
CA ASP A 200 2.10 10.62 -2.99
C ASP A 200 2.33 9.83 -4.29
N LEU A 201 1.60 10.23 -5.33
CA LEU A 201 1.71 9.62 -6.65
C LEU A 201 3.09 9.85 -7.30
N SER A 202 3.78 10.95 -6.96
CA SER A 202 5.10 11.28 -7.52
C SER A 202 6.14 10.25 -7.08
N VAL A 203 6.09 9.83 -5.80
CA VAL A 203 6.95 8.77 -5.28
C VAL A 203 6.58 7.41 -5.89
N VAL A 204 5.28 7.12 -6.00
CA VAL A 204 4.81 5.86 -6.63
C VAL A 204 5.29 5.76 -8.08
N ARG A 205 5.18 6.84 -8.87
CA ARG A 205 5.72 6.89 -10.24
C ARG A 205 7.20 6.53 -10.33
N LEU A 206 7.95 6.91 -9.30
CA LEU A 206 9.40 6.70 -9.26
C LEU A 206 9.80 5.23 -9.08
N ILE A 207 8.95 4.44 -8.42
CA ILE A 207 9.33 3.11 -7.95
C ILE A 207 8.44 1.98 -8.46
N ALA A 208 7.18 2.25 -8.81
CA ALA A 208 6.22 1.20 -9.14
C ALA A 208 6.23 0.84 -10.62
N ASP A 209 6.19 -0.46 -10.90
CA ASP A 209 6.03 -1.01 -12.26
C ASP A 209 4.57 -0.87 -12.71
N ARG A 210 3.62 -1.19 -11.81
CA ARG A 210 2.18 -1.02 -12.01
C ARG A 210 1.58 -0.19 -10.90
N ILE A 211 0.49 0.51 -11.24
CA ILE A 211 -0.29 1.31 -10.30
C ILE A 211 -1.73 0.82 -10.23
N ALA A 212 -2.28 0.76 -9.03
CA ALA A 212 -3.69 0.54 -8.76
C ALA A 212 -4.26 1.76 -8.05
N VAL A 213 -5.32 2.34 -8.58
CA VAL A 213 -5.97 3.54 -8.03
C VAL A 213 -7.21 3.11 -7.28
N MET A 214 -7.29 3.45 -5.99
CA MET A 214 -8.39 3.07 -5.11
C MET A 214 -9.23 4.28 -4.71
N TYR A 215 -10.55 4.16 -4.86
CA TYR A 215 -11.54 5.15 -4.45
C TYR A 215 -12.66 4.51 -3.65
N LEU A 216 -12.94 5.00 -2.44
CA LEU A 216 -14.01 4.51 -1.55
C LEU A 216 -14.13 2.97 -1.50
N GLY A 217 -13.01 2.28 -1.29
CA GLY A 217 -12.98 0.82 -1.14
C GLY A 217 -12.97 0.02 -2.46
N LYS A 218 -12.92 0.66 -3.61
CA LYS A 218 -12.90 0.03 -4.95
C LYS A 218 -11.61 0.37 -5.70
N ILE A 219 -11.07 -0.59 -6.44
CA ILE A 219 -10.03 -0.30 -7.45
C ILE A 219 -10.76 0.24 -8.68
N VAL A 220 -10.44 1.46 -9.09
CA VAL A 220 -11.09 2.14 -10.21
C VAL A 220 -10.26 2.13 -11.50
N GLU A 221 -8.96 2.00 -11.37
CA GLU A 221 -8.04 1.86 -12.51
C GLU A 221 -6.80 1.08 -12.09
N VAL A 222 -6.31 0.19 -12.96
CA VAL A 222 -5.06 -0.55 -12.78
C VAL A 222 -4.36 -0.69 -14.13
N GLY A 223 -3.05 -0.48 -14.14
CA GLY A 223 -2.25 -0.59 -15.36
C GLY A 223 -0.77 -0.34 -15.10
N ASP A 224 0.02 -0.42 -16.16
CA ASP A 224 1.42 0.01 -16.16
C ASP A 224 1.53 1.46 -15.68
N THR A 225 2.48 1.74 -14.78
CA THR A 225 2.64 3.09 -14.22
C THR A 225 2.86 4.14 -15.30
N ALA A 226 3.67 3.83 -16.33
CA ALA A 226 3.94 4.75 -17.42
C ALA A 226 2.70 5.03 -18.28
N GLU A 227 1.89 3.99 -18.56
CA GLU A 227 0.65 4.10 -19.36
C GLU A 227 -0.41 4.90 -18.62
N VAL A 228 -0.71 4.55 -17.37
CA VAL A 228 -1.70 5.27 -16.54
C VAL A 228 -1.30 6.73 -16.33
N TRP A 229 0.02 7.02 -16.28
CA TRP A 229 0.51 8.38 -16.14
C TRP A 229 0.37 9.19 -17.43
N ALA A 230 0.58 8.57 -18.57
CA ALA A 230 0.48 9.22 -19.89
C ALA A 230 -0.98 9.45 -20.32
N ASP A 231 -1.84 8.46 -20.05
CA ASP A 231 -3.27 8.48 -20.44
C ASP A 231 -4.16 7.90 -19.32
N PRO A 232 -4.39 8.68 -18.24
CA PRO A 232 -5.29 8.27 -17.16
C PRO A 232 -6.72 8.17 -17.69
N ARG A 233 -7.30 6.98 -17.63
CA ARG A 233 -8.61 6.70 -18.24
C ARG A 233 -9.78 6.99 -17.30
N HIS A 234 -9.62 6.66 -16.00
CA HIS A 234 -10.67 6.98 -15.04
C HIS A 234 -10.65 8.47 -14.66
N PRO A 235 -11.79 9.18 -14.65
CA PRO A 235 -11.84 10.61 -14.30
C PRO A 235 -11.26 10.97 -12.93
N TYR A 236 -11.36 10.07 -11.95
CA TYR A 236 -10.72 10.23 -10.65
C TYR A 236 -9.19 10.17 -10.74
N THR A 237 -8.63 9.21 -11.48
CA THR A 237 -7.18 9.11 -11.71
C THR A 237 -6.65 10.38 -12.38
N LYS A 238 -7.37 10.89 -13.39
CA LYS A 238 -7.03 12.13 -14.05
C LYS A 238 -7.01 13.31 -13.09
N ALA A 239 -8.03 13.42 -12.22
CA ALA A 239 -8.09 14.48 -11.21
C ALA A 239 -6.96 14.36 -10.19
N LEU A 240 -6.62 13.13 -9.72
CA LEU A 240 -5.49 12.89 -8.82
C LEU A 240 -4.15 13.34 -9.43
N LEU A 241 -3.91 13.01 -10.71
CA LEU A 241 -2.68 13.38 -11.41
C LEU A 241 -2.59 14.90 -11.65
N GLN A 242 -3.72 15.57 -11.87
CA GLN A 242 -3.78 17.03 -12.02
C GLN A 242 -3.55 17.77 -10.70
N ALA A 243 -3.82 17.12 -9.57
CA ALA A 243 -3.57 17.66 -8.24
C ALA A 243 -2.10 17.59 -7.80
N ILE A 244 -1.22 16.95 -8.58
CA ILE A 244 0.21 16.88 -8.29
C ILE A 244 0.86 18.25 -8.60
N PRO A 245 1.57 18.86 -7.64
CA PRO A 245 2.31 20.09 -7.90
C PRO A 245 3.36 19.89 -9.00
N LYS A 246 3.38 20.77 -10.00
CA LYS A 246 4.42 20.77 -11.04
C LYS A 246 5.49 21.77 -10.64
N PRO A 247 6.74 21.34 -10.43
CA PRO A 247 7.85 22.26 -10.10
C PRO A 247 8.40 22.93 -11.38
N ASP A 248 7.49 23.53 -12.18
CA ASP A 248 7.83 24.19 -13.45
C ASP A 248 8.10 25.70 -13.31
N GLY A 249 8.01 26.23 -12.08
CA GLY A 249 8.23 27.65 -11.79
C GLY A 249 7.14 28.60 -12.33
N MET A 250 6.07 28.08 -12.94
CA MET A 250 5.00 28.90 -13.52
C MET A 250 3.98 29.41 -12.51
N GLY A 251 4.08 29.01 -11.23
CA GLY A 251 3.20 29.49 -10.16
C GLY A 251 1.73 29.03 -10.29
N VAL A 252 1.47 28.07 -11.17
CA VAL A 252 0.13 27.51 -11.34
C VAL A 252 -0.16 26.56 -10.16
N LEU A 253 -1.18 26.90 -9.36
CA LEU A 253 -1.62 26.02 -8.27
C LEU A 253 -2.17 24.72 -8.87
N PRO A 254 -1.90 23.58 -8.21
CA PRO A 254 -2.50 22.30 -8.59
C PRO A 254 -4.03 22.39 -8.60
N ALA A 255 -4.67 21.67 -9.52
CA ALA A 255 -6.13 21.59 -9.52
C ALA A 255 -6.60 20.85 -8.25
N GLU A 256 -7.55 21.43 -7.53
CA GLU A 256 -8.20 20.74 -6.43
C GLU A 256 -9.10 19.62 -6.96
N LEU A 257 -9.15 18.50 -6.24
CA LEU A 257 -10.12 17.46 -6.55
C LEU A 257 -11.55 18.02 -6.34
N PRO A 258 -12.48 17.85 -7.29
CA PRO A 258 -13.80 18.42 -7.20
C PRO A 258 -14.61 17.82 -6.03
N GLY A 259 -15.21 18.66 -5.22
CA GLY A 259 -16.14 18.29 -4.14
C GLY A 259 -15.55 17.47 -3.01
N ASP A 260 -16.36 17.18 -2.00
CA ASP A 260 -15.97 16.41 -0.82
C ASP A 260 -16.02 14.90 -1.07
N VAL A 261 -15.19 14.15 -0.33
CA VAL A 261 -15.26 12.68 -0.35
C VAL A 261 -16.56 12.23 0.31
N PRO A 262 -17.39 11.45 -0.38
CA PRO A 262 -18.64 10.93 0.21
C PRO A 262 -18.37 10.08 1.45
N ASP A 263 -19.37 10.02 2.36
CA ASP A 263 -19.32 9.20 3.56
C ASP A 263 -19.16 7.71 3.20
N PRO A 264 -18.09 7.03 3.62
CA PRO A 264 -17.89 5.60 3.37
C PRO A 264 -18.98 4.71 4.01
N ALA A 265 -19.71 5.21 5.01
CA ALA A 265 -20.83 4.49 5.62
C ALA A 265 -22.09 4.51 4.73
N ASN A 266 -22.22 5.55 3.88
CA ASN A 266 -23.32 5.73 2.95
C ASN A 266 -22.77 6.07 1.55
N PRO A 267 -22.10 5.13 0.87
CA PRO A 267 -21.51 5.39 -0.44
C PRO A 267 -22.62 5.69 -1.47
N PRO A 268 -22.32 6.53 -2.47
CA PRO A 268 -23.25 6.79 -3.57
C PRO A 268 -23.65 5.49 -4.29
N GLY A 269 -24.88 5.43 -4.80
CA GLY A 269 -25.32 4.36 -5.69
C GLY A 269 -24.57 4.39 -7.02
N GLY A 270 -24.47 3.24 -7.69
CA GLY A 270 -23.73 3.10 -8.93
C GLY A 270 -22.23 3.36 -8.78
N CYS A 271 -21.63 4.06 -9.75
CA CYS A 271 -20.23 4.46 -9.68
C CYS A 271 -19.99 5.38 -8.48
N ARG A 272 -19.13 4.99 -7.55
CA ARG A 272 -18.88 5.75 -6.31
C ARG A 272 -18.32 7.14 -6.51
N PHE A 273 -17.70 7.39 -7.68
CA PHE A 273 -17.18 8.71 -8.04
C PHE A 273 -18.23 9.62 -8.70
N ASN A 274 -19.47 9.13 -8.97
CA ASN A 274 -20.50 9.88 -9.70
C ASN A 274 -20.77 11.30 -9.16
N PRO A 275 -20.77 11.59 -7.84
CA PRO A 275 -21.04 12.95 -7.36
C PRO A 275 -19.96 13.96 -7.69
N ARG A 276 -18.72 13.48 -7.94
CA ARG A 276 -17.52 14.30 -8.17
C ARG A 276 -17.04 14.23 -9.63
N CYS A 277 -17.69 13.38 -10.46
CA CYS A 277 -17.28 13.13 -11.83
C CYS A 277 -17.80 14.23 -12.78
N PRO A 278 -16.91 14.95 -13.50
CA PRO A 278 -17.34 15.96 -14.48
C PRO A 278 -18.01 15.35 -15.73
N PHE A 279 -17.91 14.03 -15.91
CA PHE A 279 -18.45 13.28 -17.05
C PHE A 279 -19.58 12.34 -16.62
N VAL A 280 -20.26 12.62 -15.49
CA VAL A 280 -21.30 11.76 -14.96
C VAL A 280 -22.45 11.59 -15.96
N MET A 281 -22.90 10.34 -16.15
CA MET A 281 -24.05 9.93 -16.96
C MET A 281 -25.12 9.32 -16.04
N ASP A 282 -26.35 9.18 -16.51
CA ASP A 282 -27.45 8.58 -15.72
C ASP A 282 -27.09 7.16 -15.24
N VAL A 283 -26.53 6.34 -16.12
CA VAL A 283 -26.07 4.99 -15.78
C VAL A 283 -25.07 4.97 -14.63
N CYS A 284 -24.23 6.02 -14.50
CA CYS A 284 -23.25 6.13 -13.40
C CYS A 284 -23.92 6.26 -12.02
N ARG A 285 -25.16 6.74 -11.97
CA ARG A 285 -25.96 6.90 -10.72
C ARG A 285 -26.70 5.62 -10.34
N GLU A 286 -26.99 4.78 -11.32
CA GLU A 286 -27.83 3.59 -11.15
C GLU A 286 -27.03 2.30 -11.02
N LYS A 287 -25.97 2.17 -11.82
CA LYS A 287 -25.20 0.93 -11.94
C LYS A 287 -23.72 1.15 -11.67
N GLU A 288 -23.12 0.19 -10.98
CA GLU A 288 -21.68 0.15 -10.80
C GLU A 288 -21.03 -0.38 -12.10
N PRO A 289 -19.95 0.27 -12.62
CA PRO A 289 -19.21 -0.26 -13.76
C PRO A 289 -18.52 -1.57 -13.38
N GLU A 290 -18.39 -2.48 -14.35
CA GLU A 290 -17.69 -3.74 -14.14
C GLU A 290 -16.19 -3.49 -13.87
N PHE A 291 -15.60 -4.36 -13.05
CA PHE A 291 -14.17 -4.30 -12.80
C PHE A 291 -13.41 -4.81 -14.02
N GLY A 292 -12.46 -4.00 -14.48
CA GLY A 292 -11.53 -4.31 -15.55
C GLY A 292 -10.25 -3.48 -15.34
N PRO A 293 -9.45 -3.26 -16.38
CA PRO A 293 -8.35 -2.30 -16.30
C PRO A 293 -8.81 -0.91 -15.85
N VAL A 294 -10.05 -0.53 -16.21
CA VAL A 294 -10.70 0.73 -15.80
C VAL A 294 -12.18 0.47 -15.51
N ALA A 295 -12.62 0.74 -14.28
CA ALA A 295 -14.01 0.63 -13.85
C ALA A 295 -14.77 1.93 -14.15
N CYS A 296 -15.09 2.19 -15.42
CA CYS A 296 -15.73 3.43 -15.84
C CYS A 296 -16.59 3.22 -17.11
N TRP A 297 -17.84 3.64 -17.06
CA TRP A 297 -18.80 3.56 -18.18
C TRP A 297 -18.37 4.30 -19.45
N LEU A 298 -17.43 5.26 -19.36
CA LEU A 298 -16.86 5.93 -20.54
C LEU A 298 -16.04 4.99 -21.42
N HIS A 299 -15.58 3.86 -20.87
CA HIS A 299 -14.67 2.92 -21.52
C HIS A 299 -15.25 1.51 -21.70
N GLU A 300 -16.50 1.30 -21.26
CA GLU A 300 -17.18 0.04 -21.56
C GLU A 300 -17.62 0.01 -23.03
N PRO A 301 -17.45 -1.13 -23.73
CA PRO A 301 -17.96 -1.27 -25.08
C PRO A 301 -19.50 -1.09 -25.05
N LYS A 302 -19.98 -0.25 -25.97
CA LYS A 302 -21.42 -0.01 -26.17
C LYS A 302 -22.13 -1.23 -26.75
#